data_7cddfea29829f160e721b5b1ca163c15
#
_entry.id   7cddfea29829f160e721b5b1ca163c15
#
_cell.length_a   1.000
_cell.length_b   1.000
_cell.length_c   1.000
_cell.angle_alpha   90.00
_cell.angle_beta   90.00
_cell.angle_gamma   90.00
#
_symmetry.space_group_name_H-M   'P 1'
#
loop_
_entity.id
_entity.type
_entity.pdbx_description
1 polymer ?
#
loop_
_entity_poly.entity_id
_entity_poly.type
_entity_poly.pdbx_seq_one_letter_code
_entity_poly.pdbx_strand_id
1 'polypeptide(L)'
;MKYKGYTGAVTYDEDAKIFHGEVIGTRDVITFQGQSVDEIESAFRDSINDYLEFCASRNVQPDKSFAGKFILRVPVDLHRKLYLNAAREGKSLNVWVVNRLEQLISENP
;
A
#
# COMPACT_ATOMS: atom_id res chain seq x y z
N MET A 1 3.24 11.75 2.70
CA MET A 1 3.19 11.99 4.16
C MET A 1 3.04 10.68 4.91
N LYS A 2 3.56 10.60 6.11
CA LYS A 2 3.55 9.37 6.91
C LYS A 2 3.14 9.66 8.35
N TYR A 3 2.39 8.74 8.94
CA TYR A 3 1.96 8.84 10.33
C TYR A 3 1.61 7.45 10.87
N LYS A 4 2.20 7.06 11.99
CA LYS A 4 1.97 5.76 12.65
C LYS A 4 2.09 4.56 11.70
N GLY A 5 3.05 4.61 10.77
CA GLY A 5 3.28 3.55 9.78
C GLY A 5 2.39 3.61 8.55
N TYR A 6 1.45 4.54 8.48
CA TYR A 6 0.58 4.74 7.32
C TYR A 6 1.14 5.80 6.39
N THR A 7 0.93 5.62 5.12
CA THR A 7 1.37 6.56 4.08
C THR A 7 0.15 7.17 3.40
N GLY A 8 0.15 8.49 3.29
CA GLY A 8 -0.90 9.22 2.58
C GLY A 8 -0.40 9.77 1.26
N ALA A 9 -1.22 9.65 0.24
CA ALA A 9 -1.02 10.27 -1.07
C ALA A 9 -2.04 11.38 -1.27
N VAL A 10 -1.59 12.53 -1.75
CA VAL A 10 -2.44 13.72 -1.90
C VAL A 10 -2.43 14.18 -3.34
N THR A 11 -3.61 14.53 -3.84
CA THR A 11 -3.79 15.17 -5.13
C THR A 11 -4.54 16.48 -4.95
N TYR A 12 -4.28 17.42 -5.85
CA TYR A 12 -4.97 18.71 -5.82
C TYR A 12 -6.13 18.69 -6.83
N ASP A 13 -7.33 19.03 -6.35
CA ASP A 13 -8.49 19.21 -7.20
C ASP A 13 -8.59 20.70 -7.54
N GLU A 14 -8.24 21.04 -8.77
CA GLU A 14 -8.20 22.42 -9.24
C GLU A 14 -9.58 23.06 -9.29
N ASP A 15 -10.61 22.29 -9.66
CA ASP A 15 -11.97 22.80 -9.78
C ASP A 15 -12.58 23.13 -8.41
N ALA A 16 -12.43 22.22 -7.46
CA ALA A 16 -12.93 22.43 -6.10
C ALA A 16 -11.97 23.22 -5.23
N LYS A 17 -10.73 23.40 -5.67
CA LYS A 17 -9.65 24.09 -4.95
C LYS A 17 -9.38 23.49 -3.58
N ILE A 18 -9.39 22.16 -3.52
CA ILE A 18 -9.09 21.41 -2.30
C ILE A 18 -8.06 20.33 -2.60
N PHE A 19 -7.37 19.90 -1.54
CA PHE A 19 -6.53 18.72 -1.60
C PHE A 19 -7.33 17.50 -1.18
N HIS A 20 -7.24 16.43 -1.95
CA HIS A 20 -7.78 15.13 -1.60
C HIS A 20 -6.65 14.18 -1.28
N GLY A 21 -6.79 13.45 -0.19
CA GLY A 21 -5.82 12.44 0.21
C GLY A 21 -6.45 11.08 0.40
N GLU A 22 -5.63 10.08 0.27
CA GLU A 22 -5.99 8.68 0.48
C GLU A 22 -4.84 7.96 1.15
N VAL A 23 -5.14 7.13 2.13
CA VAL A 23 -4.14 6.25 2.73
C VAL A 23 -3.91 5.09 1.76
N ILE A 24 -2.66 4.90 1.35
CA ILE A 24 -2.31 3.87 0.37
C ILE A 24 -1.84 2.59 1.07
N GLY A 25 -2.03 1.47 0.39
CA GLY A 25 -1.56 0.17 0.88
C GLY A 25 -2.46 -0.51 1.90
N THR A 26 -3.68 -0.02 2.11
CA THR A 26 -4.68 -0.63 2.99
C THR A 26 -5.85 -1.17 2.18
N ARG A 27 -6.54 -2.19 2.73
CA ARG A 27 -7.79 -2.69 2.13
C ARG A 27 -8.94 -1.75 2.38
N ASP A 28 -8.99 -1.20 3.59
CA ASP A 28 -10.01 -0.23 3.95
C ASP A 28 -9.71 1.10 3.28
N VAL A 29 -10.76 1.75 2.81
CA VAL A 29 -10.63 3.05 2.16
C VAL A 29 -10.64 4.13 3.25
N ILE A 30 -9.53 4.84 3.36
CA ILE A 30 -9.38 5.94 4.32
C ILE A 30 -9.01 7.18 3.52
N THR A 31 -9.91 8.16 3.50
CA THR A 31 -9.73 9.40 2.76
C THR A 31 -9.76 10.60 3.70
N PHE A 32 -9.17 11.68 3.24
CA PHE A 32 -9.12 12.93 3.99
C PHE A 32 -9.01 14.08 3.01
N GLN A 33 -9.32 15.30 3.44
CA GLN A 33 -9.26 16.46 2.57
C GLN A 33 -8.95 17.72 3.36
N GLY A 34 -8.48 18.75 2.67
CA GLY A 34 -8.18 20.04 3.26
C GLY A 34 -7.95 21.11 2.20
N GLN A 35 -8.01 22.37 2.59
CA GLN A 35 -7.85 23.52 1.71
C GLN A 35 -6.45 24.12 1.76
N SER A 36 -5.61 23.66 2.68
CA SER A 36 -4.24 24.11 2.84
C SER A 36 -3.34 22.92 3.20
N VAL A 37 -2.02 23.15 3.16
CA VAL A 37 -1.05 22.13 3.55
C VAL A 37 -1.27 21.75 5.02
N ASP A 38 -1.43 22.72 5.91
CA ASP A 38 -1.66 22.44 7.33
C ASP A 38 -2.96 21.68 7.56
N GLU A 39 -4.02 22.04 6.86
CA GLU A 39 -5.29 21.35 6.97
C GLU A 39 -5.22 19.90 6.47
N ILE A 40 -4.58 19.67 5.33
CA ILE A 40 -4.49 18.31 4.77
C ILE A 40 -3.60 17.40 5.64
N GLU A 41 -2.54 17.92 6.22
CA GLU A 41 -1.69 17.17 7.14
C GLU A 41 -2.43 16.81 8.43
N SER A 42 -3.17 17.78 8.99
CA SER A 42 -3.99 17.56 10.18
C SER A 42 -5.11 16.55 9.91
N ALA A 43 -5.80 16.70 8.76
CA ALA A 43 -6.86 15.79 8.35
C ALA A 43 -6.34 14.36 8.15
N PHE A 44 -5.13 14.22 7.60
CA PHE A 44 -4.49 12.91 7.46
C PHE A 44 -4.30 12.24 8.82
N ARG A 45 -3.67 12.94 9.77
CA ARG A 45 -3.45 12.40 11.12
C ARG A 45 -4.75 12.05 11.82
N ASP A 46 -5.75 12.93 11.73
CA ASP A 46 -7.07 12.69 12.33
C ASP A 46 -7.74 11.46 11.74
N SER A 47 -7.67 11.27 10.42
CA SER A 47 -8.26 10.12 9.75
C SER A 47 -7.63 8.80 10.23
N ILE A 48 -6.32 8.78 10.42
CA ILE A 48 -5.61 7.61 10.94
C ILE A 48 -6.02 7.34 12.39
N ASN A 49 -6.03 8.36 13.24
CA ASN A 49 -6.43 8.21 14.64
C ASN A 49 -7.87 7.72 14.77
N ASP A 50 -8.79 8.27 13.97
CA ASP A 50 -10.18 7.86 13.95
C ASP A 50 -10.34 6.40 13.49
N TYR A 51 -9.58 6.00 12.48
CA TYR A 51 -9.59 4.62 11.99
C TYR A 51 -9.10 3.65 13.06
N LEU A 52 -7.99 3.96 13.72
CA LEU A 52 -7.43 3.11 14.77
C LEU A 52 -8.36 3.00 15.98
N GLU A 53 -8.99 4.09 16.35
CA GLU A 53 -9.98 4.14 17.43
C GLU A 53 -11.23 3.32 17.10
N PHE A 54 -11.71 3.44 15.86
CA PHE A 54 -12.83 2.64 15.37
C PHE A 54 -12.52 1.15 15.42
N CYS A 55 -11.35 0.73 14.94
CA CYS A 55 -10.93 -0.67 14.99
C CYS A 55 -10.83 -1.19 16.43
N ALA A 56 -10.26 -0.39 17.34
CA ALA A 56 -10.14 -0.75 18.74
C ALA A 56 -11.50 -0.93 19.41
N SER A 57 -12.46 -0.05 19.09
CA SER A 57 -13.82 -0.12 19.64
C SER A 57 -14.59 -1.37 19.20
N ARG A 58 -14.20 -1.92 18.07
CA ARG A 58 -14.83 -3.12 17.48
C ARG A 58 -14.03 -4.40 17.69
N ASN A 59 -12.92 -4.35 18.40
CA ASN A 59 -11.99 -5.47 18.58
C ASN A 59 -11.54 -6.06 17.24
N VAL A 60 -11.33 -5.19 16.23
CA VAL A 60 -10.85 -5.57 14.91
C VAL A 60 -9.41 -5.09 14.77
N GLN A 61 -8.55 -5.95 14.22
CA GLN A 61 -7.18 -5.56 13.91
C GLN A 61 -7.19 -4.55 12.75
N PRO A 62 -6.56 -3.39 12.91
CA PRO A 62 -6.46 -2.43 11.81
C PRO A 62 -5.57 -2.97 10.70
N ASP A 63 -5.89 -2.59 9.45
CA ASP A 63 -4.99 -2.86 8.34
C ASP A 63 -3.70 -2.09 8.54
N LYS A 64 -2.60 -2.70 8.11
CA LYS A 64 -1.29 -2.04 8.08
C LYS A 64 -0.93 -1.75 6.64
N SER A 65 -0.43 -0.54 6.39
CA SER A 65 0.14 -0.21 5.08
C SER A 65 1.33 -1.13 4.81
N PHE A 66 1.32 -1.79 3.66
CA PHE A 66 2.47 -2.58 3.21
C PHE A 66 2.90 -3.65 4.21
N ALA A 67 2.00 -4.62 4.43
CA ALA A 67 2.24 -5.73 5.35
C ALA A 67 3.30 -6.74 4.87
N GLY A 68 3.84 -6.56 3.67
CA GLY A 68 4.79 -7.50 3.08
C GLY A 68 4.14 -8.73 2.46
N LYS A 69 2.82 -8.72 2.35
CA LYS A 69 2.05 -9.82 1.72
C LYS A 69 1.01 -9.26 0.79
N PHE A 70 0.93 -9.83 -0.40
CA PHE A 70 -0.17 -9.56 -1.32
C PHE A 70 -0.37 -10.76 -2.24
N ILE A 71 -1.58 -10.90 -2.78
CA ILE A 71 -1.91 -11.98 -3.69
C ILE A 71 -1.78 -11.46 -5.11
N LEU A 72 -1.00 -12.17 -5.92
CA LEU A 72 -0.84 -11.88 -7.33
C LEU A 72 -1.42 -13.01 -8.14
N ARG A 73 -2.35 -12.70 -9.03
CA ARG A 73 -2.93 -13.67 -9.96
C ARG A 73 -2.24 -13.54 -11.32
N VAL A 74 -1.76 -14.64 -11.84
CA VAL A 74 -1.05 -14.68 -13.11
C VAL A 74 -1.68 -15.75 -14.01
N PRO A 75 -1.48 -15.67 -15.33
CA PRO A 75 -1.89 -16.76 -16.22
C PRO A 75 -1.25 -18.08 -15.82
N VAL A 76 -1.96 -19.19 -16.06
CA VAL A 76 -1.49 -20.53 -15.67
C VAL A 76 -0.12 -20.86 -16.25
N ASP A 77 0.10 -20.51 -17.52
CA ASP A 77 1.38 -20.78 -18.18
C ASP A 77 2.53 -20.00 -17.54
N LEU A 78 2.29 -18.77 -17.16
CA LEU A 78 3.30 -17.97 -16.45
C LEU A 78 3.61 -18.55 -15.08
N HIS A 79 2.60 -19.00 -14.35
CA HIS A 79 2.80 -19.65 -13.06
C HIS A 79 3.71 -20.87 -13.20
N ARG A 80 3.47 -21.71 -14.21
CA ARG A 80 4.28 -22.89 -14.49
C ARG A 80 5.73 -22.51 -14.80
N LYS A 81 5.93 -21.52 -15.66
CA LYS A 81 7.27 -21.05 -16.05
C LYS A 81 8.05 -20.51 -14.85
N LEU A 82 7.38 -19.74 -13.99
CA LEU A 82 8.01 -19.20 -12.78
C LEU A 82 8.44 -20.33 -11.85
N TYR A 83 7.58 -21.30 -11.63
CA TYR A 83 7.88 -22.45 -10.78
C TYR A 83 9.09 -23.25 -11.31
N LEU A 84 9.10 -23.55 -12.62
CA LEU A 84 10.19 -24.31 -13.23
C LEU A 84 11.52 -23.56 -13.16
N ASN A 85 11.51 -22.26 -13.38
CA ASN A 85 12.72 -21.46 -13.29
C ASN A 85 13.28 -21.43 -11.85
N ALA A 86 12.40 -21.27 -10.87
CA ALA A 86 12.80 -21.31 -9.46
C ALA A 86 13.40 -22.68 -9.11
N ALA A 87 12.77 -23.77 -9.54
CA ALA A 87 13.25 -25.12 -9.28
C ALA A 87 14.63 -25.37 -9.90
N ARG A 88 14.89 -24.86 -11.12
CA ARG A 88 16.21 -25.00 -11.75
C ARG A 88 17.30 -24.33 -10.97
N GLU A 89 17.01 -23.23 -10.29
CA GLU A 89 17.98 -22.51 -9.47
C GLU A 89 18.01 -23.00 -8.01
N GLY A 90 17.24 -24.04 -7.69
CA GLY A 90 17.18 -24.60 -6.33
C GLY A 90 16.55 -23.64 -5.32
N LYS A 91 15.66 -22.75 -5.76
CA LYS A 91 15.00 -21.75 -4.93
C LYS A 91 13.51 -22.00 -4.85
N SER A 92 12.89 -21.54 -3.76
CA SER A 92 11.43 -21.53 -3.70
C SER A 92 10.87 -20.52 -4.71
N LEU A 93 9.62 -20.72 -5.11
CA LEU A 93 8.94 -19.77 -6.01
C LEU A 93 8.95 -18.37 -5.44
N ASN A 94 8.63 -18.24 -4.16
CA ASN A 94 8.57 -16.94 -3.50
C ASN A 94 9.93 -16.21 -3.53
N VAL A 95 10.99 -16.89 -3.14
CA VAL A 95 12.34 -16.31 -3.13
C VAL A 95 12.77 -15.91 -4.53
N TRP A 96 12.54 -16.77 -5.51
CA TRP A 96 12.92 -16.51 -6.89
C TRP A 96 12.19 -15.28 -7.45
N VAL A 97 10.87 -15.20 -7.24
CA VAL A 97 10.06 -14.07 -7.71
C VAL A 97 10.46 -12.77 -7.02
N VAL A 98 10.65 -12.80 -5.70
CA VAL A 98 11.07 -11.61 -4.96
C VAL A 98 12.40 -11.07 -5.49
N ASN A 99 13.39 -11.96 -5.71
CA ASN A 99 14.68 -11.55 -6.27
C ASN A 99 14.56 -10.90 -7.65
N ARG A 100 13.69 -11.45 -8.50
CA ARG A 100 13.47 -10.87 -9.83
C ARG A 100 12.78 -9.51 -9.76
N LEU A 101 11.79 -9.36 -8.89
CA LEU A 101 11.10 -8.08 -8.71
C LEU A 101 12.04 -7.01 -8.17
N GLU A 102 12.92 -7.35 -7.24
CA GLU A 102 13.93 -6.44 -6.72
C GLU A 102 14.88 -5.97 -7.84
N GLN A 103 15.31 -6.87 -8.71
CA GLN A 103 16.15 -6.53 -9.85
C GLN A 103 15.45 -5.55 -10.80
N LEU A 104 14.18 -5.80 -11.11
CA LEU A 104 13.40 -4.92 -11.99
C LEU A 104 13.32 -3.50 -11.43
N ILE A 105 13.06 -3.35 -10.15
CA ILE A 105 12.94 -2.04 -9.52
C ILE A 105 14.30 -1.33 -9.44
N SER A 106 15.38 -2.06 -9.20
CA SER A 106 16.73 -1.49 -9.16
C SER A 106 17.19 -1.00 -10.54
N GLU A 107 16.78 -1.67 -11.62
CA GLU A 107 17.11 -1.28 -12.99
C GLU A 107 16.29 -0.09 -13.47
N ASN A 108 15.12 0.15 -12.88
CA ASN A 108 14.18 1.22 -13.24
C ASN A 108 13.87 2.07 -12.01
N PRO A 109 14.82 2.94 -11.60
CA PRO A 109 14.63 3.80 -10.42
C PRO A 109 13.55 4.87 -10.61
#